data_683c014b3002fbf621df06d28acc25e1
#
_entry.id   683c014b3002fbf621df06d28acc25e1
#
_cell.length_a   1.000
_cell.length_b   1.000
_cell.length_c   1.000
_cell.angle_alpha   90.00
_cell.angle_beta   90.00
_cell.angle_gamma   90.00
#
_symmetry.space_group_name_H-M   'P 1'
#
loop_
_entity.id
_entity.type
_entity.pdbx_description
1 polymer ?
#
loop_
_entity_poly.entity_id
_entity_poly.type
_entity_poly.pdbx_seq_one_letter_code
_entity_poly.pdbx_strand_id
1 'polypeptide(L)' 'MIEIACPDCNTVGKMSLAQDIYEGPYRCWKCRSLFTIVIANKKLQSCNPLSEEDFTAWQELQKKLKKQSEE' A
#
# COMPACT_ATOMS: atom_id res chain seq x y z
N MET A 1 0.47 -14.13 -7.17
CA MET A 1 0.61 -13.33 -5.95
C MET A 1 1.86 -12.49 -6.01
N ILE A 2 1.82 -11.33 -5.37
CA ILE A 2 2.93 -10.40 -5.36
C ILE A 2 3.57 -10.43 -3.98
N GLU A 3 4.89 -10.57 -3.95
CA GLU A 3 5.62 -10.59 -2.69
C GLU A 3 6.14 -9.21 -2.37
N ILE A 4 5.90 -8.77 -1.15
CA ILE A 4 6.30 -7.45 -0.68
C ILE A 4 7.17 -7.62 0.55
N ALA A 5 8.43 -7.23 0.45
CA ALA A 5 9.36 -7.33 1.56
C ALA A 5 9.33 -6.05 2.38
N CYS A 6 9.12 -6.18 3.67
CA CYS A 6 9.14 -5.04 4.57
C CYS A 6 10.55 -4.47 4.68
N PRO A 7 10.72 -3.15 4.51
CA PRO A 7 12.07 -2.58 4.62
C PRO A 7 12.59 -2.51 6.05
N ASP A 8 11.72 -2.67 7.04
CA ASP A 8 12.14 -2.58 8.43
C ASP A 8 12.56 -3.93 9.00
N CYS A 9 11.74 -4.96 8.78
CA CYS A 9 11.99 -6.25 9.41
C CYS A 9 12.27 -7.35 8.40
N ASN A 10 12.25 -7.03 7.11
CA ASN A 10 12.52 -7.97 6.02
C ASN A 10 11.53 -9.13 5.95
N THR A 11 10.38 -8.97 6.58
CA THR A 11 9.34 -9.99 6.49
C THR A 11 8.66 -9.88 5.13
N VAL A 12 8.49 -11.02 4.47
CA VAL A 12 7.84 -11.05 3.17
C VAL A 12 6.35 -11.29 3.35
N GLY A 13 5.55 -10.39 2.82
CA GLY A 13 4.10 -10.55 2.77
C GLY A 13 3.67 -10.82 1.35
N LYS A 14 2.52 -11.45 1.21
CA LYS A 14 1.97 -11.75 -0.11
C LYS A 14 0.67 -11.00 -0.28
N MET A 15 0.46 -10.47 -1.48
CA MET A 15 -0.72 -9.69 -1.79
C MET A 15 -1.30 -10.18 -3.11
N SER A 16 -2.61 -10.35 -3.13
CA SER A 16 -3.34 -10.68 -4.32
C SER A 16 -3.98 -9.43 -4.89
N LEU A 17 -3.74 -9.16 -6.16
CA LEU A 17 -4.31 -8.00 -6.81
C LEU A 17 -5.14 -8.43 -8.01
N ALA A 18 -6.31 -7.82 -8.16
CA ALA A 18 -7.13 -8.03 -9.36
C ALA A 18 -6.57 -7.27 -10.55
N GLN A 19 -5.76 -6.25 -10.29
CA GLN A 19 -5.18 -5.42 -11.34
C GLN A 19 -3.67 -5.56 -11.35
N ASP A 20 -3.07 -5.20 -12.48
CA ASP A 20 -1.62 -5.28 -12.63
C ASP A 20 -0.89 -4.14 -11.94
N ILE A 21 -1.61 -3.06 -11.62
CA ILE A 21 -1.01 -1.85 -11.07
C ILE A 21 -1.67 -1.52 -9.75
N TYR A 22 -0.84 -1.18 -8.78
CA TYR A 22 -1.32 -0.73 -7.48
C TYR A 22 -0.34 0.31 -6.94
N GLU A 23 -0.88 1.38 -6.38
CA GLU A 23 -0.09 2.39 -5.70
C GLU A 23 -0.84 2.85 -4.46
N GLY A 24 -0.21 2.72 -3.30
CA GLY A 24 -0.84 3.13 -2.08
C GLY A 24 -0.12 2.60 -0.86
N PRO A 25 -0.69 2.84 0.32
CA PRO A 25 -0.07 2.42 1.56
C PRO A 25 -0.19 0.91 1.79
N TYR A 26 0.80 0.39 2.47
CA TYR A 26 0.82 -1.02 2.85
C TYR A 26 1.37 -1.12 4.27
N ARG A 27 0.75 -1.95 5.09
CA ARG A 27 1.19 -2.15 6.47
C ARG A 27 1.76 -3.55 6.61
N CYS A 28 2.96 -3.63 7.16
CA CYS A 28 3.58 -4.93 7.43
C CYS A 28 2.77 -5.67 8.47
N TRP A 29 2.50 -6.96 8.22
CA TRP A 29 1.70 -7.74 9.14
C TRP A 29 2.48 -8.12 10.41
N LYS A 30 3.80 -8.05 10.36
CA LYS A 30 4.64 -8.45 11.48
C LYS A 30 5.05 -7.27 12.36
N CYS A 31 5.67 -6.26 11.79
CA CYS A 31 6.15 -5.11 12.55
C CYS A 31 5.20 -3.93 12.50
N ARG A 32 4.18 -4.01 11.66
CA ARG A 32 3.14 -3.01 11.51
C ARG A 32 3.65 -1.66 11.04
N SER A 33 4.80 -1.64 10.40
CA SER A 33 5.31 -0.42 9.80
C SER A 33 4.50 -0.06 8.57
N LEU A 34 4.30 1.23 8.37
CA LEU A 34 3.60 1.73 7.19
C LEU A 34 4.60 2.12 6.13
N PHE A 35 4.27 1.82 4.88
CA PHE A 35 5.07 2.28 3.76
C PHE A 35 4.22 2.28 2.50
N THR A 36 4.66 3.11 1.53
CA THR A 36 3.98 3.22 0.25
C THR A 36 4.62 2.27 -0.74
N ILE A 37 3.81 1.49 -1.42
CA ILE A 37 4.33 0.56 -2.42
C ILE A 37 3.76 0.94 -3.78
N VAL A 38 4.55 0.69 -4.81
CA VAL A 38 4.13 0.85 -6.19
C VAL A 38 4.36 -0.48 -6.89
N ILE A 39 3.28 -1.01 -7.46
CA ILE A 39 3.33 -2.28 -8.15
C ILE A 39 2.92 -2.04 -9.60
N ALA A 40 3.70 -2.57 -10.51
CA ALA A 40 3.40 -2.52 -11.93
C ALA A 40 3.77 -3.84 -12.54
N ASN A 41 2.95 -4.30 -13.50
CA ASN A 41 3.15 -5.59 -14.17
C ASN A 41 3.22 -6.73 -13.17
N LYS A 42 2.43 -6.61 -12.08
CA LYS A 42 2.37 -7.61 -11.01
C LYS A 42 3.70 -7.79 -10.29
N LYS A 43 4.53 -6.74 -10.30
CA LYS A 43 5.82 -6.77 -9.61
C LYS A 43 5.97 -5.50 -8.80
N LEU A 44 6.59 -5.64 -7.62
CA LEU A 44 6.87 -4.50 -6.76
C LEU A 44 7.94 -3.63 -7.40
N GLN A 45 7.59 -2.38 -7.68
CA GLN A 45 8.51 -1.44 -8.31
C GLN A 45 9.24 -0.59 -7.29
N SER A 46 8.55 -0.15 -6.25
CA SER A 46 9.20 0.64 -5.23
C SER A 46 8.47 0.49 -3.91
N CYS A 47 9.20 0.83 -2.83
CA CYS A 47 8.68 0.70 -1.47
C CYS A 47 9.36 1.78 -0.65
N ASN A 48 8.56 2.75 -0.19
CA ASN A 48 9.08 3.91 0.53
C ASN A 48 8.38 4.03 1.88
N PRO A 49 9.09 4.53 2.91
CA PRO A 49 8.46 4.69 4.21
C PRO A 49 7.32 5.70 4.14
N LEU A 50 6.31 5.48 4.95
CA LEU A 50 5.11 6.32 4.97
C LEU A 50 4.81 6.68 6.41
N SER A 51 4.63 7.97 6.68
CA SER A 51 4.26 8.41 8.02
C SER A 51 2.76 8.26 8.23
N GLU A 52 2.36 8.26 9.51
CA GLU A 52 0.95 8.15 9.83
C GLU A 52 0.18 9.37 9.34
N GLU A 53 0.81 10.53 9.35
CA GLU A 53 0.17 11.74 8.85
C GLU A 53 -0.13 11.59 7.35
N ASP A 54 0.83 11.11 6.61
CA ASP A 54 0.63 10.90 5.18
C ASP A 54 -0.44 9.83 4.95
N PHE A 55 -0.45 8.80 5.77
CA PHE A 55 -1.46 7.76 5.65
C PHE A 55 -2.85 8.32 5.90
N THR A 56 -2.99 9.16 6.92
CA THR A 56 -4.28 9.78 7.22
C THR A 56 -4.74 10.67 6.06
N ALA A 57 -3.81 11.46 5.51
CA ALA A 57 -4.15 12.31 4.37
C ALA A 57 -4.59 11.48 3.19
N TRP A 58 -3.91 10.38 2.94
CA TRP A 58 -4.28 9.49 1.84
C TRP A 58 -5.69 8.92 2.05
N GLN A 59 -6.00 8.50 3.28
CA GLN A 59 -7.31 7.97 3.59
C GLN A 59 -8.41 9.01 3.39
N GLU A 60 -8.14 10.23 3.82
CA GLU A 60 -9.13 11.30 3.65
C GLU A 60 -9.38 11.59 2.19
N LEU A 61 -8.31 11.58 1.40
CA LEU A 61 -8.46 11.79 -0.04
C LEU A 61 -9.30 10.69 -0.66
N GLN A 62 -9.06 9.46 -0.26
CA GLN A 62 -9.83 8.33 -0.80
C GLN A 62 -11.30 8.42 -0.38
N LYS A 63 -11.56 8.89 0.82
CA LYS A 63 -12.93 9.07 1.27
C LYS A 63 -13.68 10.08 0.41
N LYS A 64 -13.00 11.16 0.06
CA LYS A 64 -13.63 12.17 -0.80
C LYS A 64 -13.96 11.60 -2.17
N LEU A 65 -13.08 10.77 -2.70
CA LEU A 65 -13.32 10.16 -3.99
C LEU A 65 -14.43 9.14 -3.94
N LYS A 66 -14.47 8.33 -2.89
CA LYS A 66 -15.50 7.32 -2.75
C LYS A 66 -16.87 7.89 -2.44
N LYS A 67 -16.90 9.07 -1.85
CA LYS A 67 -18.17 9.68 -1.48
C LYS A 67 -19.07 9.86 -2.67
N GLN A 68 -18.50 10.11 -3.82
CA GLN A 68 -19.30 10.31 -5.02
C GLN A 68 -19.91 9.01 -5.51
N SER A 69 -19.24 7.91 -5.29
CA SER A 69 -19.70 6.65 -5.83
C SER A 69 -20.76 5.99 -4.96
N GLU A 70 -20.87 6.41 -3.73
CA GLU A 70 -21.87 5.83 -2.84
C GLU A 70 -23.26 6.39 -3.08
N GLU A 71 -23.34 7.50 -3.73
CA GLU A 71 -24.63 8.13 -4.03
C GLU A 71 -25.18 7.62 -5.34
#